data_5b162f0df71c3aa3e6ee4717f3e7f817
#
_entry.id   5b162f0df71c3aa3e6ee4717f3e7f817
#
_cell.length_a   1.000
_cell.length_b   1.000
_cell.length_c   1.000
_cell.angle_alpha   90.00
_cell.angle_beta   90.00
_cell.angle_gamma   90.00
#
_symmetry.space_group_name_H-M   'P 1'
#
loop_
_entity.id
_entity.type
_entity.pdbx_description
1 polymer ?
#
loop_
_entity_poly.entity_id
_entity_poly.type
_entity_poly.pdbx_seq_one_letter_code
_entity_poly.pdbx_strand_id
1 'polypeptide(L)' 'MNRKKILEVVKGLDDSGVYPYLHDVLTDGSTISENWLDELEEKKPTNEKELIDALIDLNIV' A
#
# COMPACT_ATOMS: atom_id res chain seq x y z
N MET A 1 -5.68 9.46 0.03
CA MET A 1 -6.49 8.26 0.40
C MET A 1 -6.36 7.99 1.89
N ASN A 2 -7.44 7.57 2.52
CA ASN A 2 -7.35 7.04 3.87
C ASN A 2 -6.87 5.58 3.85
N ARG A 3 -6.61 5.01 5.02
CA ARG A 3 -6.10 3.64 5.14
C ARG A 3 -7.00 2.61 4.45
N LYS A 4 -8.31 2.74 4.63
CA LYS A 4 -9.27 1.82 4.02
C LYS A 4 -9.15 1.83 2.49
N LYS A 5 -9.08 3.01 1.89
CA LYS A 5 -8.97 3.14 0.44
C LYS A 5 -7.62 2.63 -0.07
N ILE A 6 -6.55 2.92 0.67
CA ILE A 6 -5.22 2.39 0.36
C ILE A 6 -5.25 0.87 0.28
N LEU A 7 -5.84 0.22 1.29
CA LEU A 7 -5.93 -1.24 1.32
C LEU A 7 -6.82 -1.79 0.21
N GLU A 8 -7.88 -1.09 -0.18
CA GLU A 8 -8.71 -1.49 -1.32
C GLU A 8 -7.91 -1.50 -2.62
N VAL A 9 -7.14 -0.44 -2.88
CA VAL A 9 -6.31 -0.33 -4.08
C VAL A 9 -5.21 -1.38 -4.05
N VAL A 10 -4.56 -1.56 -2.90
CA VAL A 10 -3.53 -2.59 -2.70
C VAL A 10 -4.09 -3.98 -2.98
N LYS A 11 -5.29 -4.27 -2.50
CA LYS A 11 -5.94 -5.56 -2.76
C LYS A 11 -6.15 -5.79 -4.26
N GLY A 12 -6.57 -4.76 -4.98
CA GLY A 12 -6.71 -4.82 -6.43
C GLY A 12 -5.38 -5.09 -7.15
N LEU A 13 -4.30 -4.45 -6.71
CA LEU A 13 -2.96 -4.66 -7.27
C LEU A 13 -2.46 -6.08 -7.01
N ASP A 14 -2.72 -6.61 -5.82
CA ASP A 14 -2.38 -7.98 -5.44
C ASP A 14 -3.17 -8.97 -6.31
N ASP A 15 -4.49 -8.82 -6.37
CA ASP A 15 -5.37 -9.73 -7.12
C ASP A 15 -5.08 -9.72 -8.63
N SER A 16 -4.69 -8.58 -9.18
CA SER A 16 -4.36 -8.46 -10.61
C SER A 16 -3.00 -9.06 -10.97
N GLY A 17 -2.18 -9.38 -9.97
CA GLY A 17 -0.83 -9.91 -10.19
C GLY A 17 0.21 -8.84 -10.49
N VAL A 18 -0.13 -7.57 -10.44
CA VAL A 18 0.85 -6.47 -10.61
C VAL A 18 1.86 -6.50 -9.49
N TYR A 19 1.37 -6.61 -8.25
CA TYR A 19 2.20 -6.78 -7.06
C TYR A 19 1.62 -7.92 -6.22
N PRO A 20 1.94 -9.18 -6.56
CA PRO A 20 1.40 -10.32 -5.82
C PRO A 20 1.80 -10.27 -4.34
N TYR A 21 0.88 -10.67 -3.48
CA TYR A 21 1.07 -10.72 -2.01
C TYR A 21 1.21 -9.36 -1.34
N LEU A 22 1.06 -8.25 -2.06
CA LEU A 22 1.21 -6.91 -1.49
C LEU A 22 0.21 -6.67 -0.34
N HIS A 23 -1.03 -7.07 -0.51
CA HIS A 23 -2.04 -6.91 0.52
C HIS A 23 -1.68 -7.70 1.78
N ASP A 24 -1.19 -8.92 1.63
CA ASP A 24 -0.78 -9.75 2.76
C ASP A 24 0.39 -9.12 3.53
N VAL A 25 1.35 -8.57 2.79
CA VAL A 25 2.52 -7.91 3.39
C VAL A 25 2.09 -6.69 4.21
N LEU A 26 1.13 -5.92 3.72
CA LEU A 26 0.67 -4.70 4.40
C LEU A 26 -0.34 -4.97 5.51
N THR A 27 -0.89 -6.18 5.58
CA THR A 27 -1.90 -6.53 6.59
C THR A 27 -1.47 -7.67 7.51
N ASP A 28 -0.18 -7.93 7.60
CA ASP A 28 0.36 -9.02 8.43
C ASP A 28 0.35 -8.72 9.94
N GLY A 29 0.01 -7.49 10.32
CA GLY A 29 -0.06 -7.08 11.73
C GLY A 29 1.30 -6.75 12.36
N SER A 30 2.37 -6.75 11.58
CA SER A 30 3.70 -6.42 12.10
C SER A 30 3.86 -4.92 12.31
N THR A 31 4.83 -4.52 13.13
CA THR A 31 5.20 -3.12 13.32
C THR A 31 5.64 -2.50 11.99
N ILE A 32 6.34 -3.26 11.15
CA ILE A 32 6.81 -2.80 9.85
C ILE A 32 5.62 -2.45 8.95
N SER A 33 4.63 -3.34 8.85
CA SER A 33 3.45 -3.08 8.01
C SER A 33 2.64 -1.89 8.51
N GLU A 34 2.49 -1.74 9.81
CA GLU A 34 1.80 -0.59 10.40
C GLU A 34 2.53 0.71 10.08
N ASN A 35 3.85 0.74 10.17
CA ASN A 35 4.64 1.91 9.81
C ASN A 35 4.51 2.25 8.33
N TRP A 36 4.51 1.27 7.45
CA TRP A 36 4.31 1.48 6.02
C TRP A 36 2.94 2.09 5.73
N LEU A 37 1.89 1.55 6.38
CA LEU A 37 0.54 2.10 6.20
C LEU A 37 0.44 3.53 6.69
N ASP A 38 1.05 3.84 7.84
CA ASP A 38 1.08 5.20 8.37
C ASP A 38 1.78 6.16 7.39
N GLU A 39 2.92 5.75 6.84
CA GLU A 39 3.66 6.56 5.89
C GLU A 39 2.92 6.72 4.56
N LEU A 40 2.23 5.69 4.09
CA LEU A 40 1.39 5.79 2.90
C LEU A 40 0.25 6.78 3.10
N GLU A 41 -0.39 6.77 4.27
CA GLU A 41 -1.42 7.75 4.59
C GLU A 41 -0.86 9.18 4.62
N GLU A 42 0.33 9.34 5.17
CA GLU A 42 1.01 10.63 5.30
C GLU A 42 1.36 11.22 3.93
N LYS A 43 1.71 10.40 2.96
CA LYS A 43 1.99 10.83 1.59
C LYS A 43 0.75 11.29 0.83
N LYS A 44 -0.44 10.96 1.32
CA LYS A 44 -1.72 11.41 0.77
C LYS A 44 -1.87 11.15 -0.73
N PRO A 45 -1.67 9.92 -1.20
CA PRO A 45 -1.90 9.63 -2.61
C PRO A 45 -3.37 9.84 -2.96
N THR A 46 -3.65 10.35 -4.15
CA THR A 46 -5.01 10.65 -4.58
C THR A 46 -5.54 9.67 -5.63
N ASN A 47 -4.66 8.85 -6.21
CA ASN A 47 -5.02 7.86 -7.20
C ASN A 47 -4.06 6.67 -7.14
N GLU A 48 -4.34 5.64 -7.93
CA GLU A 48 -3.54 4.41 -7.95
C GLU A 48 -2.09 4.68 -8.34
N LYS A 49 -1.87 5.54 -9.33
CA LYS A 49 -0.52 5.86 -9.78
C LYS A 49 0.31 6.49 -8.67
N GLU A 50 -0.27 7.45 -7.94
CA GLU A 50 0.42 8.09 -6.82
C GLU A 50 0.67 7.10 -5.69
N LEU A 51 -0.24 6.17 -5.46
CA LEU A 51 -0.05 5.13 -4.46
C LEU A 51 1.12 4.21 -4.85
N ILE A 52 1.20 3.80 -6.12
CA ILE A 52 2.31 2.99 -6.61
C ILE A 52 3.64 3.74 -6.45
N ASP A 53 3.67 5.03 -6.80
CA ASP A 53 4.86 5.85 -6.63
C ASP A 53 5.29 5.89 -5.15
N ALA A 54 4.35 6.01 -4.24
CA ALA A 54 4.63 5.99 -2.80
C ALA A 54 5.16 4.63 -2.33
N LEU A 55 4.60 3.53 -2.84
CA LEU A 55 5.08 2.18 -2.54
C LEU A 55 6.54 1.99 -2.97
N ILE A 56 6.89 2.51 -4.13
CA ILE A 56 8.25 2.45 -4.66
C ILE A 56 9.18 3.32 -3.80
N ASP A 57 8.76 4.53 -3.48
CA ASP A 57 9.54 5.47 -2.65
C ASP A 57 9.89 4.89 -1.29
N LEU A 58 8.97 4.16 -0.70
CA LEU A 58 9.16 3.54 0.62
C LEU A 58 9.85 2.17 0.54
N ASN A 59 10.23 1.73 -0.65
CA ASN A 59 10.84 0.42 -0.90
C ASN A 59 9.96 -0.75 -0.44
N ILE A 60 8.65 -0.59 -0.51
CA ILE A 60 7.72 -1.67 -0.19
C ILE A 60 7.63 -2.65 -1.35
N VAL A 61 7.74 -2.14 -2.57
CA VAL A 61 7.73 -2.94 -3.79
C VAL A 61 9.00 -2.71 -4.61
#